data_290b7651e7b4d525bdb395da375fe093
#
_entry.id   290b7651e7b4d525bdb395da375fe093
#
_cell.length_a   1.000
_cell.length_b   1.000
_cell.length_c   1.000
_cell.angle_alpha   90.00
_cell.angle_beta   90.00
_cell.angle_gamma   90.00
#
_symmetry.space_group_name_H-M   'P 1'
#
loop_
_entity.id
_entity.type
_entity.pdbx_description
1 polymer ?
#
loop_
_entity_poly.entity_id
_entity_poly.type
_entity_poly.pdbx_seq_one_letter_code
_entity_poly.pdbx_strand_id
1 'polypeptide(L)'
;MSIAAKPHSALLIVGHGSTENPDSSTPYFEHADEIRSRGLFAEVHCCFWKEEPSMREAFYLIDSDEVYVVPDFISEGYFTQDVIPRELQLTGPTTVVRGKTFHYCLPVGVHRSMTDLILKRAKEVAPDVDPAATTLIITGHG
;
A
#
# COMPACT_ATOMS: atom_id res chain seq x y z
N MET A 1 -17.81 -3.39 7.73
CA MET A 1 -17.71 -1.95 7.44
C MET A 1 -17.75 -1.76 5.92
N SER A 2 -18.66 -0.98 5.43
CA SER A 2 -18.72 -0.65 4.00
C SER A 2 -17.60 0.33 3.67
N ILE A 3 -16.77 -0.01 2.70
CA ILE A 3 -15.75 0.91 2.17
C ILE A 3 -16.46 1.84 1.19
N ALA A 4 -16.38 3.15 1.41
CA ALA A 4 -16.95 4.12 0.49
C ALA A 4 -16.21 4.07 -0.85
N ALA A 5 -16.93 3.81 -1.93
CA ALA A 5 -16.37 3.83 -3.27
C ALA A 5 -15.94 5.25 -3.67
N LYS A 6 -14.89 5.33 -4.48
CA LYS A 6 -14.31 6.55 -5.06
C LYS A 6 -14.26 6.43 -6.59
N PRO A 7 -15.43 6.40 -7.25
CA PRO A 7 -15.55 5.99 -8.66
C PRO A 7 -14.92 6.96 -9.66
N HIS A 8 -14.42 8.11 -9.19
CA HIS A 8 -13.76 9.13 -10.02
C HIS A 8 -12.29 9.35 -9.63
N SER A 9 -11.75 8.53 -8.74
CA SER A 9 -10.41 8.67 -8.22
C SER A 9 -9.56 7.46 -8.55
N ALA A 10 -8.24 7.66 -8.63
CA ALA A 10 -7.26 6.59 -8.75
C ALA A 10 -6.77 6.15 -7.36
N LEU A 11 -6.42 4.87 -7.25
CA LEU A 11 -5.60 4.34 -6.17
C LEU A 11 -4.21 4.03 -6.73
N LEU A 12 -3.17 4.57 -6.09
CA LEU A 12 -1.78 4.28 -6.37
C LEU A 12 -1.17 3.54 -5.18
N ILE A 13 -0.85 2.27 -5.37
CA ILE A 13 -0.16 1.44 -4.38
C ILE A 13 1.34 1.58 -4.61
N VAL A 14 2.08 1.96 -3.58
CA VAL A 14 3.52 2.22 -3.67
C VAL A 14 4.30 1.20 -2.87
N GLY A 15 5.22 0.50 -3.54
CA GLY A 15 6.08 -0.50 -2.95
C GLY A 15 7.57 -0.21 -3.12
N HIS A 16 8.42 -1.02 -2.47
CA HIS A 16 9.87 -0.93 -2.62
C HIS A 16 10.33 -1.53 -3.95
N GLY A 17 9.81 -2.71 -4.28
CA GLY A 17 10.31 -3.51 -5.39
C GLY A 17 11.70 -4.12 -5.11
N SER A 18 12.23 -4.87 -6.07
CA SER A 18 13.55 -5.48 -5.99
C SER A 18 14.18 -5.58 -7.37
N THR A 19 15.47 -5.31 -7.48
CA THR A 19 16.25 -5.56 -8.70
C THR A 19 16.74 -7.01 -8.81
N GLU A 20 16.63 -7.78 -7.74
CA GLU A 20 17.18 -9.14 -7.63
C GLU A 20 16.09 -10.22 -7.65
N ASN A 21 14.91 -9.89 -7.17
CA ASN A 21 13.79 -10.83 -7.09
C ASN A 21 12.59 -10.32 -7.90
N PRO A 22 12.36 -10.87 -9.11
CA PRO A 22 11.25 -10.43 -9.97
C PRO A 22 9.86 -10.72 -9.39
N ASP A 23 9.76 -11.64 -8.43
CA ASP A 23 8.48 -12.00 -7.80
C ASP A 23 8.12 -11.10 -6.62
N SER A 24 8.98 -10.14 -6.25
CA SER A 24 8.75 -9.28 -5.08
C SER A 24 7.54 -8.36 -5.24
N SER A 25 7.22 -7.97 -6.46
CA SER A 25 6.06 -7.12 -6.78
C SER A 25 4.76 -7.88 -7.02
N THR A 26 4.82 -9.21 -7.18
CA THR A 26 3.63 -10.03 -7.46
C THR A 26 2.47 -9.78 -6.49
N PRO A 27 2.67 -9.76 -5.15
CA PRO A 27 1.56 -9.50 -4.22
C PRO A 27 0.91 -8.14 -4.39
N TYR A 28 1.67 -7.12 -4.80
CA TYR A 28 1.12 -5.78 -5.06
C TYR A 28 0.14 -5.78 -6.23
N PHE A 29 0.49 -6.46 -7.32
CA PHE A 29 -0.38 -6.60 -8.48
C PHE A 29 -1.60 -7.45 -8.18
N GLU A 30 -1.46 -8.53 -7.41
CA GLU A 30 -2.59 -9.36 -6.95
C GLU A 30 -3.58 -8.54 -6.11
N HIS A 31 -3.09 -7.70 -5.18
CA HIS A 31 -3.92 -6.78 -4.41
C HIS A 31 -4.60 -5.73 -5.29
N ALA A 32 -3.87 -5.18 -6.27
CA ALA A 32 -4.44 -4.22 -7.21
C ALA A 32 -5.57 -4.84 -8.03
N ASP A 33 -5.40 -6.07 -8.51
CA ASP A 33 -6.41 -6.79 -9.29
C ASP A 33 -7.65 -7.09 -8.45
N GLU A 34 -7.47 -7.51 -7.21
CA GLU A 34 -8.58 -7.72 -6.27
C GLU A 34 -9.35 -6.42 -6.01
N ILE A 35 -8.64 -5.30 -5.80
CA ILE A 35 -9.29 -3.99 -5.57
C ILE A 35 -10.02 -3.52 -6.83
N ARG A 36 -9.45 -3.72 -8.02
CA ARG A 36 -10.13 -3.43 -9.30
C ARG A 36 -11.43 -4.21 -9.43
N SER A 37 -11.40 -5.50 -9.09
CA SER A 37 -12.57 -6.37 -9.18
C SER A 37 -13.75 -5.90 -8.31
N ARG A 38 -13.45 -5.18 -7.22
CA ARG A 38 -14.45 -4.60 -6.32
C ARG A 38 -15.07 -3.30 -6.84
N GLY A 39 -14.52 -2.69 -7.88
CA GLY A 39 -15.04 -1.46 -8.47
C GLY A 39 -15.05 -0.25 -7.52
N LEU A 40 -14.11 -0.18 -6.59
CA LEU A 40 -14.05 0.88 -5.58
C LEU A 40 -13.42 2.17 -6.09
N PHE A 41 -12.56 2.08 -7.09
CA PHE A 41 -11.84 3.20 -7.71
C PHE A 41 -12.05 3.18 -9.23
N ALA A 42 -11.87 4.32 -9.88
CA ALA A 42 -11.86 4.41 -11.34
C ALA A 42 -10.71 3.62 -11.95
N GLU A 43 -9.56 3.67 -11.30
CA GLU A 43 -8.34 2.99 -11.70
C GLU A 43 -7.48 2.63 -10.49
N VAL A 44 -6.69 1.56 -10.59
CA VAL A 44 -5.77 1.11 -9.56
C VAL A 44 -4.43 0.80 -10.21
N HIS A 45 -3.37 1.44 -9.73
CA HIS A 45 -2.01 1.27 -10.24
C HIS A 45 -1.04 0.90 -9.12
N CYS A 46 0.06 0.26 -9.49
CA CYS A 46 1.21 0.03 -8.62
C CYS A 46 2.42 0.78 -9.16
N CYS A 47 3.27 1.26 -8.29
CA CYS A 47 4.60 1.76 -8.66
C CYS A 47 5.63 1.42 -7.58
N PHE A 48 6.91 1.44 -7.94
CA PHE A 48 7.98 0.93 -7.09
C PHE A 48 9.21 1.85 -7.12
N TRP A 49 10.07 1.65 -6.11
CA TRP A 49 11.40 2.27 -6.06
C TRP A 49 12.42 1.54 -6.93
N LYS A 50 12.41 0.21 -6.90
CA LYS A 50 13.43 -0.64 -7.53
C LYS A 50 12.94 -1.47 -8.72
N GLU A 51 11.69 -1.30 -9.12
CA GLU A 51 11.08 -2.01 -10.24
C GLU A 51 10.22 -1.05 -11.06
N GLU A 52 9.86 -1.50 -12.26
CA GLU A 52 8.86 -0.83 -13.09
C GLU A 52 7.42 -1.32 -12.78
N PRO A 53 6.41 -0.46 -12.88
CA PRO A 53 6.53 0.97 -13.16
C PRO A 53 7.19 1.73 -12.01
N SER A 54 8.10 2.65 -12.34
CA SER A 54 8.74 3.49 -11.33
C SER A 54 7.77 4.52 -10.75
N MET A 55 8.08 5.06 -9.57
CA MET A 55 7.27 6.14 -8.98
C MET A 55 7.16 7.36 -9.90
N ARG A 56 8.19 7.65 -10.70
CA ARG A 56 8.20 8.78 -11.65
C ARG A 56 7.27 8.56 -12.83
N GLU A 57 7.08 7.30 -13.23
CA GLU A 57 6.17 6.94 -14.32
C GLU A 57 4.70 6.96 -13.89
N ALA A 58 4.42 6.88 -12.59
CA ALA A 58 3.05 6.91 -12.06
C ALA A 58 2.25 8.12 -12.57
N PHE A 59 2.90 9.27 -12.78
CA PHE A 59 2.24 10.47 -13.32
C PHE A 59 1.69 10.28 -14.74
N TYR A 60 2.25 9.37 -15.51
CA TYR A 60 1.84 9.08 -16.89
C TYR A 60 0.84 7.93 -16.99
N LEU A 61 0.72 7.12 -15.94
CA LEU A 61 -0.19 5.99 -15.89
C LEU A 61 -1.60 6.39 -15.42
N ILE A 62 -1.70 7.48 -14.67
CA ILE A 62 -2.93 7.88 -13.98
C ILE A 62 -3.67 8.92 -14.82
N ASP A 63 -4.91 8.60 -15.21
CA ASP A 63 -5.78 9.54 -15.91
C ASP A 63 -6.63 10.40 -14.96
N SER A 64 -7.04 9.86 -13.82
CA SER A 64 -7.86 10.56 -12.81
C SER A 64 -7.20 11.82 -12.26
N ASP A 65 -8.00 12.84 -11.98
CA ASP A 65 -7.53 14.11 -11.39
C ASP A 65 -7.33 14.02 -9.87
N GLU A 66 -7.91 13.02 -9.22
CA GLU A 66 -7.78 12.75 -7.78
C GLU A 66 -7.13 11.39 -7.56
N VAL A 67 -6.06 11.35 -6.77
CA VAL A 67 -5.22 10.17 -6.57
C VAL A 67 -5.00 9.92 -5.07
N TYR A 68 -5.33 8.73 -4.62
CA TYR A 68 -5.00 8.24 -3.27
C TYR A 68 -3.73 7.42 -3.33
N VAL A 69 -2.67 7.91 -2.70
CA VAL A 69 -1.35 7.25 -2.64
C VAL A 69 -1.26 6.46 -1.35
N VAL A 70 -1.18 5.14 -1.45
CA VAL A 70 -1.08 4.22 -0.31
C VAL A 70 0.28 3.54 -0.31
N PRO A 71 1.17 3.90 0.63
CA PRO A 71 2.43 3.18 0.83
C PRO A 71 2.14 1.78 1.40
N ASP A 72 2.50 0.74 0.66
CA ASP A 72 2.38 -0.65 1.12
C ASP A 72 3.65 -1.06 1.87
N PHE A 73 3.83 -0.43 3.03
CA PHE A 73 4.94 -0.61 3.96
C PHE A 73 4.42 -0.96 5.34
N ILE A 74 5.21 -1.72 6.08
CA ILE A 74 4.81 -2.19 7.43
C ILE A 74 4.84 -1.09 8.50
N SER A 75 5.62 -0.04 8.29
CA SER A 75 5.78 1.06 9.24
C SER A 75 6.13 2.37 8.57
N GLU A 76 5.99 3.46 9.30
CA GLU A 76 6.59 4.74 8.92
C GLU A 76 8.11 4.68 9.04
N GLY A 77 8.80 5.38 8.17
CA GLY A 77 10.26 5.46 8.15
C GLY A 77 10.78 6.24 6.94
N TYR A 78 12.07 6.11 6.67
CA TYR A 78 12.74 6.87 5.61
C TYR A 78 12.03 6.80 4.25
N PHE A 79 11.56 5.62 3.84
CA PHE A 79 10.84 5.50 2.57
C PHE A 79 9.53 6.27 2.55
N THR A 80 8.72 6.14 3.57
CA THR A 80 7.38 6.75 3.63
C THR A 80 7.44 8.23 3.97
N GLN A 81 8.48 8.71 4.66
CA GLN A 81 8.61 10.10 5.08
C GLN A 81 9.43 10.95 4.12
N ASP A 82 10.39 10.36 3.39
CA ASP A 82 11.34 11.09 2.53
C ASP A 82 11.31 10.64 1.07
N VAL A 83 11.50 9.33 0.81
CA VAL A 83 11.67 8.84 -0.57
C VAL A 83 10.40 8.97 -1.39
N ILE A 84 9.28 8.43 -0.92
CA ILE A 84 8.00 8.49 -1.66
C ILE A 84 7.55 9.94 -1.86
N PRO A 85 7.51 10.80 -0.83
CA PRO A 85 7.16 12.22 -1.04
C PRO A 85 8.06 12.91 -2.06
N ARG A 86 9.37 12.68 -2.00
CA ARG A 86 10.31 13.29 -2.95
C ARG A 86 10.07 12.83 -4.40
N GLU A 87 9.94 11.52 -4.62
CA GLU A 87 9.77 10.97 -5.97
C GLU A 87 8.41 11.34 -6.60
N LEU A 88 7.36 11.41 -5.79
CA LEU A 88 6.01 11.83 -6.21
C LEU A 88 5.75 13.34 -6.03
N GLN A 89 6.77 14.12 -5.65
CA GLN A 89 6.68 15.58 -5.47
C GLN A 89 5.59 16.01 -4.46
N LEU A 90 5.37 15.20 -3.42
CA LEU A 90 4.39 15.47 -2.38
C LEU A 90 4.98 16.40 -1.31
N THR A 91 4.22 17.41 -0.91
CA THR A 91 4.64 18.40 0.10
C THR A 91 3.84 18.33 1.40
N GLY A 92 2.89 17.40 1.49
CA GLY A 92 2.05 17.19 2.66
C GLY A 92 0.99 16.12 2.42
N PRO A 93 0.00 16.00 3.32
CA PRO A 93 -1.08 15.01 3.20
C PRO A 93 -1.91 15.18 1.93
N THR A 94 -2.01 16.40 1.42
CA THR A 94 -2.66 16.72 0.16
C THR A 94 -1.78 17.67 -0.64
N THR A 95 -1.47 17.31 -1.88
CA THR A 95 -0.60 18.09 -2.77
C THR A 95 -1.18 18.12 -4.17
N VAL A 96 -1.15 19.27 -4.82
CA VAL A 96 -1.48 19.40 -6.25
C VAL A 96 -0.18 19.30 -7.06
N VAL A 97 -0.07 18.28 -7.89
CA VAL A 97 1.09 18.04 -8.76
C VAL A 97 0.59 17.83 -10.19
N ARG A 98 1.12 18.59 -11.15
CA ARG A 98 0.76 18.48 -12.57
C ARG A 98 -0.76 18.56 -12.83
N GLY A 99 -1.48 19.38 -12.05
CA GLY A 99 -2.92 19.55 -12.17
C GLY A 99 -3.77 18.47 -11.51
N LYS A 100 -3.16 17.46 -10.88
CA LYS A 100 -3.84 16.38 -10.15
C LYS A 100 -3.70 16.57 -8.64
N THR A 101 -4.72 16.19 -7.89
CA THR A 101 -4.70 16.23 -6.42
C THR A 101 -4.29 14.87 -5.87
N PHE A 102 -3.17 14.83 -5.16
CA PHE A 102 -2.65 13.62 -4.50
C PHE A 102 -2.95 13.67 -3.01
N HIS A 103 -3.62 12.64 -2.49
CA HIS A 103 -3.84 12.39 -1.07
C HIS A 103 -2.85 11.32 -0.60
N TYR A 104 -1.90 11.72 0.24
CA TYR A 104 -0.87 10.82 0.76
C TYR A 104 -1.35 10.16 2.05
N CYS A 105 -1.61 8.85 1.98
CA CYS A 105 -2.10 8.06 3.08
C CYS A 105 -0.97 7.59 4.01
N LEU A 106 -1.33 7.19 5.23
CA LEU A 106 -0.41 6.47 6.10
C LEU A 106 -0.10 5.08 5.54
N PRO A 107 1.07 4.49 5.87
CA PRO A 107 1.41 3.14 5.43
C PRO A 107 0.39 2.10 5.91
N VAL A 108 0.19 1.06 5.11
CA VAL A 108 -0.74 -0.04 5.41
C VAL A 108 -0.47 -0.68 6.78
N GLY A 109 0.82 -0.87 7.12
CA GLY A 109 1.23 -1.57 8.34
C GLY A 109 0.89 -0.86 9.64
N VAL A 110 0.61 0.46 9.63
CA VAL A 110 0.20 1.19 10.85
C VAL A 110 -1.31 1.18 11.05
N HIS A 111 -2.08 0.60 10.13
CA HIS A 111 -3.51 0.49 10.27
C HIS A 111 -3.89 -0.54 11.35
N ARG A 112 -4.87 -0.20 12.20
CA ARG A 112 -5.28 -1.05 13.32
C ARG A 112 -5.72 -2.47 12.93
N SER A 113 -6.22 -2.66 11.70
CA SER A 113 -6.61 -3.99 11.18
C SER A 113 -5.42 -4.96 11.07
N MET A 114 -4.18 -4.48 11.12
CA MET A 114 -3.00 -5.34 11.15
C MET A 114 -2.95 -6.22 12.40
N THR A 115 -3.46 -5.74 13.53
CA THR A 115 -3.57 -6.56 14.74
C THR A 115 -4.46 -7.78 14.50
N ASP A 116 -5.62 -7.58 13.89
CA ASP A 116 -6.55 -8.67 13.57
C ASP A 116 -5.93 -9.65 12.55
N LEU A 117 -5.19 -9.13 11.58
CA LEU A 117 -4.48 -9.96 10.59
C LEU A 117 -3.39 -10.82 11.24
N ILE A 118 -2.60 -10.27 12.14
CA ILE A 118 -1.56 -11.00 12.89
C ILE A 118 -2.20 -12.14 13.68
N LEU A 119 -3.26 -11.86 14.43
CA LEU A 119 -3.99 -12.86 15.21
C LEU A 119 -4.62 -13.94 14.31
N LYS A 120 -5.18 -13.54 13.17
CA LYS A 120 -5.73 -14.47 12.18
C LYS A 120 -4.65 -15.41 11.65
N ARG A 121 -3.47 -14.89 11.27
CA ARG A 121 -2.34 -15.71 10.79
C ARG A 121 -1.84 -16.69 11.84
N ALA A 122 -1.72 -16.25 13.10
CA ALA A 122 -1.34 -17.12 14.19
C ALA A 122 -2.34 -18.29 14.36
N LYS A 123 -3.64 -17.99 14.29
CA LYS A 123 -4.71 -18.98 14.42
C LYS A 123 -4.76 -19.98 13.23
N GLU A 124 -4.46 -19.52 12.02
CA GLU A 124 -4.39 -20.39 10.82
C GLU A 124 -3.32 -21.48 10.96
N VAL A 125 -2.20 -21.16 11.62
CA VAL A 125 -1.08 -22.12 11.83
C VAL A 125 -1.36 -23.04 13.01
N ALA A 126 -2.01 -22.59 14.04
CA ALA A 126 -2.28 -23.32 15.28
C ALA A 126 -3.74 -23.16 15.74
N PRO A 127 -4.71 -23.73 15.01
CA PRO A 127 -6.14 -23.49 15.25
C PRO A 127 -6.64 -24.05 16.59
N ASP A 128 -6.02 -25.11 17.10
CA ASP A 128 -6.45 -25.84 18.30
C ASP A 128 -5.70 -25.44 19.58
N VAL A 129 -4.86 -24.40 19.49
CA VAL A 129 -4.06 -23.95 20.64
C VAL A 129 -4.87 -23.00 21.51
N ASP A 130 -4.83 -23.23 22.84
CA ASP A 130 -5.41 -22.29 23.81
C ASP A 130 -4.57 -21.00 23.87
N PRO A 131 -5.13 -19.85 23.47
CA PRO A 131 -4.40 -18.58 23.51
C PRO A 131 -3.93 -18.19 24.93
N ALA A 132 -4.66 -18.61 25.97
CA ALA A 132 -4.30 -18.31 27.36
C ALA A 132 -3.06 -19.10 27.85
N ALA A 133 -2.76 -20.22 27.19
CA ALA A 133 -1.61 -21.08 27.49
C ALA A 133 -0.47 -20.94 26.48
N THR A 134 -0.54 -19.95 25.58
CA THR A 134 0.39 -19.81 24.44
C THR A 134 0.99 -18.43 24.39
N THR A 135 2.24 -18.34 23.98
CA THR A 135 2.93 -17.05 23.73
C THR A 135 3.02 -16.79 22.23
N LEU A 136 2.51 -15.64 21.81
CA LEU A 136 2.70 -15.12 20.46
C LEU A 136 3.95 -14.25 20.42
N ILE A 137 4.93 -14.63 19.58
CA ILE A 137 6.13 -13.83 19.35
C ILE A 137 5.97 -13.12 18.01
N ILE A 138 5.98 -11.78 18.06
CA ILE A 138 5.92 -10.93 16.86
C ILE A 138 7.35 -10.52 16.51
N THR A 139 7.77 -10.83 15.28
CA THR A 139 9.09 -10.45 14.78
C THR A 139 8.94 -9.40 13.68
N GLY A 140 9.86 -8.47 13.64
CA GLY A 140 9.89 -7.40 12.65
C GLY A 140 11.29 -7.17 12.11
N HIS A 141 11.36 -6.48 10.99
CA HIS A 141 12.60 -5.95 10.44
C HIS A 141 12.90 -4.63 11.13
N GLY A 142 13.90 -4.59 11.94
CA GLY A 142 14.33 -3.35 12.62
C GLY A 142 15.12 -2.39 11.71
#